data_e5a412cb2c858bc1dee9a18da4266f1b
#
_entry.id   e5a412cb2c858bc1dee9a18da4266f1b
#
_cell.length_a   1.000
_cell.length_b   1.000
_cell.length_c   1.000
_cell.angle_alpha   90.00
_cell.angle_beta   90.00
_cell.angle_gamma   90.00
#
_symmetry.space_group_name_H-M   'P 1'
#
loop_
_entity.id
_entity.type
_entity.pdbx_description
1 polymer ?
#
loop_
_entity_poly.entity_id
_entity_poly.type
_entity_poly.pdbx_seq_one_letter_code
_entity_poly.pdbx_strand_id
1 'polypeptide(L)'
;LQMAQAVLPKMRAQNSGLIINITSIGGVMGLPFRGVYSASKSALSIMTESLRMEVKSFGIEVCCLAPGDYTTDIASRRYHAPIIENSPYQEIYQESLDTMNAHVAEGNPPKEIAVAIAKIIKKGKPAVHIQVGPFMQKFSIILKGILPNRIFEKLIMNYYKL
;
A
#
# COMPACT_ATOMS: atom_id res chain seq x y z
N LEU A 1 11.41 -7.65 4.75
CA LEU A 1 12.85 -7.76 4.49
C LEU A 1 13.36 -9.18 4.70
N GLN A 2 13.17 -9.76 5.86
CA GLN A 2 13.68 -11.11 6.20
C GLN A 2 13.34 -12.17 5.14
N MET A 3 12.11 -12.16 4.60
CA MET A 3 11.72 -13.08 3.53
C MET A 3 12.53 -12.84 2.24
N ALA A 4 12.73 -11.59 1.84
CA ALA A 4 13.58 -11.28 0.69
C ALA A 4 15.02 -11.76 0.91
N GLN A 5 15.59 -11.46 2.08
CA GLN A 5 16.94 -11.93 2.42
C GLN A 5 17.07 -13.45 2.37
N ALA A 6 16.07 -14.17 2.85
CA ALA A 6 16.07 -15.63 2.87
C ALA A 6 16.04 -16.27 1.47
N VAL A 7 15.34 -15.67 0.49
CA VAL A 7 15.20 -16.24 -0.86
C VAL A 7 16.29 -15.77 -1.84
N LEU A 8 16.91 -14.63 -1.59
CA LEU A 8 17.91 -14.04 -2.49
C LEU A 8 19.12 -14.96 -2.79
N PRO A 9 19.72 -15.67 -1.82
CA PRO A 9 20.85 -16.57 -2.13
C PRO A 9 20.50 -17.61 -3.17
N LYS A 10 19.31 -18.22 -3.07
CA LYS A 10 18.83 -19.20 -4.04
C LYS A 10 18.54 -18.57 -5.39
N MET A 11 17.87 -17.42 -5.42
CA MET A 11 17.54 -16.70 -6.66
C MET A 11 18.82 -16.26 -7.40
N ARG A 12 19.86 -15.80 -6.67
CA ARG A 12 21.16 -15.46 -7.27
C ARG A 12 21.84 -16.69 -7.89
N ALA A 13 21.85 -17.81 -7.18
CA ALA A 13 22.43 -19.05 -7.71
C ALA A 13 21.72 -19.52 -8.98
N GLN A 14 20.41 -19.28 -9.10
CA GLN A 14 19.60 -19.64 -10.26
C GLN A 14 19.68 -18.61 -11.41
N ASN A 15 20.26 -17.43 -11.17
CA ASN A 15 20.21 -16.26 -12.06
C ASN A 15 18.78 -15.90 -12.51
N SER A 16 17.82 -16.13 -11.64
CA SER A 16 16.40 -15.82 -11.91
C SER A 16 15.61 -15.75 -10.61
N GLY A 17 14.61 -14.89 -10.58
CA GLY A 17 13.69 -14.75 -9.45
C GLY A 17 12.70 -13.62 -9.63
N LEU A 18 11.63 -13.65 -8.87
CA LEU A 18 10.64 -12.58 -8.80
C LEU A 18 10.22 -12.37 -7.35
N ILE A 19 10.38 -11.14 -6.87
CA ILE A 19 9.93 -10.70 -5.54
C ILE A 19 8.81 -9.67 -5.75
N ILE A 20 7.65 -9.93 -5.19
CA ILE A 20 6.50 -9.01 -5.21
C ILE A 20 6.23 -8.54 -3.78
N ASN A 21 6.58 -7.31 -3.46
CA ASN A 21 6.30 -6.70 -2.17
C ASN A 21 4.89 -6.10 -2.16
N ILE A 22 4.06 -6.52 -1.21
CA ILE A 22 2.70 -5.98 -1.08
C ILE A 22 2.74 -4.71 -0.23
N THR A 23 2.58 -3.58 -0.90
CA THR A 23 2.55 -2.25 -0.28
C THR A 23 1.10 -1.77 -0.08
N SER A 24 0.79 -0.52 -0.38
CA SER A 24 -0.56 0.04 -0.39
C SER A 24 -0.58 1.36 -1.15
N ILE A 25 -1.71 1.73 -1.73
CA ILE A 25 -1.96 3.09 -2.20
C ILE A 25 -1.77 4.10 -1.06
N GLY A 26 -2.19 3.75 0.16
CA GLY A 26 -1.97 4.55 1.37
C GLY A 26 -0.50 4.68 1.81
N GLY A 27 0.45 4.01 1.14
CA GLY A 27 1.88 4.21 1.33
C GLY A 27 2.48 5.36 0.50
N VAL A 28 1.70 5.96 -0.42
CA VAL A 28 2.15 7.08 -1.25
C VAL A 28 1.86 8.44 -0.61
N MET A 29 1.01 8.46 0.41
CA MET A 29 0.53 9.68 1.06
C MET A 29 0.33 9.49 2.56
N GLY A 30 0.44 10.56 3.34
CA GLY A 30 0.04 10.57 4.74
C GLY A 30 -1.48 10.46 4.86
N LEU A 31 -1.94 9.56 5.71
CA LEU A 31 -3.37 9.39 6.01
C LEU A 31 -3.63 9.66 7.49
N PRO A 32 -4.73 10.36 7.84
CA PRO A 32 -5.07 10.66 9.22
C PRO A 32 -5.08 9.40 10.08
N PHE A 33 -4.53 9.48 11.29
CA PHE A 33 -4.43 8.39 12.27
C PHE A 33 -3.75 7.10 11.79
N ARG A 34 -3.15 7.11 10.57
CA ARG A 34 -2.44 5.98 9.97
C ARG A 34 -0.99 6.30 9.57
N GLY A 35 -0.39 7.31 10.21
CA GLY A 35 0.97 7.76 9.86
C GLY A 35 2.01 6.64 9.87
N VAL A 36 2.04 5.81 10.92
CA VAL A 36 2.97 4.66 11.04
C VAL A 36 2.72 3.63 9.93
N TYR A 37 1.45 3.34 9.62
CA TYR A 37 1.09 2.45 8.52
C TYR A 37 1.60 3.00 7.18
N SER A 38 1.26 4.25 6.86
CA SER A 38 1.69 4.90 5.61
C SER A 38 3.22 4.93 5.49
N ALA A 39 3.92 5.29 6.56
CA ALA A 39 5.38 5.30 6.61
C ALA A 39 5.97 3.91 6.35
N SER A 40 5.43 2.86 6.97
CA SER A 40 5.91 1.48 6.80
C SER A 40 5.76 0.99 5.34
N LYS A 41 4.62 1.32 4.70
CA LYS A 41 4.35 0.94 3.31
C LYS A 41 5.18 1.76 2.32
N SER A 42 5.41 3.04 2.62
CA SER A 42 6.32 3.90 1.86
C SER A 42 7.76 3.39 1.93
N ALA A 43 8.25 3.09 3.13
CA ALA A 43 9.58 2.51 3.33
C ALA A 43 9.76 1.22 2.52
N LEU A 44 8.77 0.31 2.53
CA LEU A 44 8.83 -0.93 1.73
C LEU A 44 8.88 -0.63 0.23
N SER A 45 8.19 0.41 -0.26
CA SER A 45 8.24 0.82 -1.66
C SER A 45 9.64 1.30 -2.06
N ILE A 46 10.25 2.18 -1.28
CA ILE A 46 11.61 2.70 -1.53
C ILE A 46 12.65 1.57 -1.47
N MET A 47 12.53 0.68 -0.47
CA MET A 47 13.41 -0.49 -0.36
C MET A 47 13.26 -1.46 -1.54
N THR A 48 12.08 -1.55 -2.13
CA THR A 48 11.85 -2.34 -3.34
C THR A 48 12.60 -1.77 -4.54
N GLU A 49 12.61 -0.44 -4.69
CA GLU A 49 13.37 0.24 -5.74
C GLU A 49 14.88 -0.03 -5.60
N SER A 50 15.42 0.14 -4.39
CA SER A 50 16.83 -0.11 -4.10
C SER A 50 17.19 -1.56 -4.40
N LEU A 51 16.47 -2.51 -3.81
CA LEU A 51 16.71 -3.94 -3.99
C LEU A 51 16.64 -4.34 -5.48
N ARG A 52 15.67 -3.80 -6.23
CA ARG A 52 15.55 -4.06 -7.66
C ARG A 52 16.82 -3.69 -8.43
N MET A 53 17.43 -2.56 -8.12
CA MET A 53 18.68 -2.12 -8.74
C MET A 53 19.85 -3.02 -8.34
N GLU A 54 19.95 -3.38 -7.06
CA GLU A 54 21.02 -4.19 -6.49
C GLU A 54 21.08 -5.62 -7.06
N VAL A 55 19.90 -6.21 -7.35
CA VAL A 55 19.82 -7.61 -7.79
C VAL A 55 19.64 -7.77 -9.31
N LYS A 56 19.61 -6.67 -10.06
CA LYS A 56 19.34 -6.68 -11.51
C LYS A 56 20.34 -7.53 -12.29
N SER A 57 21.62 -7.49 -11.94
CA SER A 57 22.69 -8.28 -12.59
C SER A 57 22.52 -9.79 -12.42
N PHE A 58 21.72 -10.22 -11.45
CA PHE A 58 21.42 -11.64 -11.20
C PHE A 58 20.12 -12.10 -11.88
N GLY A 59 19.54 -11.32 -12.78
CA GLY A 59 18.29 -11.68 -13.45
C GLY A 59 17.08 -11.76 -12.54
N ILE A 60 17.14 -11.11 -11.35
CA ILE A 60 16.05 -11.09 -10.37
C ILE A 60 15.21 -9.83 -10.56
N GLU A 61 13.92 -10.01 -10.72
CA GLU A 61 12.95 -8.92 -10.79
C GLU A 61 12.33 -8.65 -9.41
N VAL A 62 12.17 -7.36 -9.07
CA VAL A 62 11.53 -6.94 -7.82
C VAL A 62 10.52 -5.85 -8.14
N CYS A 63 9.32 -5.94 -7.59
CA CYS A 63 8.28 -4.92 -7.77
C CYS A 63 7.41 -4.75 -6.54
N CYS A 64 6.71 -3.61 -6.47
CA CYS A 64 5.64 -3.35 -5.52
C CYS A 64 4.28 -3.57 -6.17
N LEU A 65 3.41 -4.28 -5.47
CA LEU A 65 1.97 -4.24 -5.72
C LEU A 65 1.30 -3.43 -4.62
N ALA A 66 0.67 -2.32 -4.99
CA ALA A 66 0.00 -1.38 -4.09
C ALA A 66 -1.53 -1.52 -4.22
N PRO A 67 -2.18 -2.33 -3.38
CA PRO A 67 -3.64 -2.40 -3.33
C PRO A 67 -4.26 -1.13 -2.76
N GLY A 68 -5.48 -0.81 -3.24
CA GLY A 68 -6.42 0.07 -2.56
C GLY A 68 -7.24 -0.68 -1.51
N ASP A 69 -8.50 -0.29 -1.33
CA ASP A 69 -9.41 -0.95 -0.39
C ASP A 69 -10.06 -2.19 -1.02
N TYR A 70 -10.02 -3.29 -0.29
CA TYR A 70 -10.56 -4.58 -0.67
C TYR A 70 -11.35 -5.17 0.49
N THR A 71 -12.47 -5.83 0.19
CA THR A 71 -13.31 -6.50 1.18
C THR A 71 -12.57 -7.67 1.80
N THR A 72 -12.06 -7.48 3.01
CA THR A 72 -11.26 -8.47 3.77
C THR A 72 -11.51 -8.29 5.26
N ASP A 73 -11.05 -9.24 6.09
CA ASP A 73 -11.10 -9.16 7.55
C ASP A 73 -10.15 -8.15 8.18
N ILE A 74 -9.52 -7.26 7.37
CA ILE A 74 -8.51 -6.33 7.90
C ILE A 74 -9.09 -5.36 8.92
N ALA A 75 -10.36 -5.00 8.81
CA ALA A 75 -11.02 -4.11 9.75
C ALA A 75 -11.03 -4.69 11.17
N SER A 76 -11.37 -5.99 11.32
CA SER A 76 -11.41 -6.69 12.61
C SER A 76 -10.01 -7.10 13.13
N ARG A 77 -9.02 -7.21 12.26
CA ARG A 77 -7.65 -7.63 12.61
C ARG A 77 -6.67 -6.48 12.74
N ARG A 78 -7.09 -5.27 12.44
CA ARG A 78 -6.26 -4.07 12.54
C ARG A 78 -6.02 -3.74 14.01
N TYR A 79 -4.73 -3.57 14.38
CA TYR A 79 -4.44 -2.88 15.61
C TYR A 79 -4.70 -1.38 15.43
N HIS A 80 -5.49 -0.81 16.29
CA HIS A 80 -5.73 0.63 16.38
C HIS A 80 -5.65 1.08 17.84
N ALA A 81 -5.34 2.36 18.03
CA ALA A 81 -5.30 2.91 19.37
C ALA A 81 -6.68 2.82 20.04
N PRO A 82 -6.75 2.55 21.34
CA PRO A 82 -8.02 2.59 22.04
C PRO A 82 -8.61 3.99 21.99
N ILE A 83 -9.94 4.07 21.88
CA ILE A 83 -10.66 5.33 22.02
C ILE A 83 -10.66 5.69 23.48
N ILE A 84 -10.03 6.83 23.82
CA ILE A 84 -9.93 7.31 25.20
C ILE A 84 -11.10 8.29 25.43
N GLU A 85 -11.91 7.99 26.43
CA GLU A 85 -13.02 8.85 26.84
C GLU A 85 -12.51 10.24 27.25
N ASN A 86 -13.24 11.28 26.82
CA ASN A 86 -12.87 12.69 27.03
C ASN A 86 -11.55 13.14 26.37
N SER A 87 -10.99 12.35 25.46
CA SER A 87 -9.88 12.78 24.61
C SER A 87 -10.36 13.85 23.61
N PRO A 88 -9.57 14.92 23.35
CA PRO A 88 -9.92 15.90 22.30
C PRO A 88 -9.94 15.27 20.89
N TYR A 89 -9.45 14.05 20.73
CA TYR A 89 -9.46 13.30 19.46
C TYR A 89 -10.59 12.26 19.39
N GLN A 90 -11.39 12.09 20.42
CA GLN A 90 -12.35 10.99 20.54
C GLN A 90 -13.30 10.93 19.34
N GLU A 91 -14.01 12.02 19.07
CA GLU A 91 -15.01 12.09 17.99
C GLU A 91 -14.37 11.94 16.62
N ILE A 92 -13.37 12.78 16.33
CA ILE A 92 -12.66 12.80 15.05
C ILE A 92 -12.01 11.45 14.74
N TYR A 93 -11.42 10.81 15.75
CA TYR A 93 -10.82 9.51 15.58
C TYR A 93 -11.84 8.41 15.32
N GLN A 94 -12.97 8.43 16.04
CA GLN A 94 -14.08 7.49 15.80
C GLN A 94 -14.62 7.63 14.39
N GLU A 95 -14.93 8.85 13.93
CA GLU A 95 -15.42 9.09 12.57
C GLU A 95 -14.44 8.63 11.49
N SER A 96 -13.15 8.88 11.70
CA SER A 96 -12.11 8.42 10.79
C SER A 96 -12.04 6.89 10.74
N LEU A 97 -12.17 6.22 11.90
CA LEU A 97 -12.16 4.77 11.99
C LEU A 97 -13.38 4.14 11.31
N ASP A 98 -14.56 4.73 11.50
CA ASP A 98 -15.80 4.27 10.88
C ASP A 98 -15.74 4.43 9.35
N THR A 99 -15.22 5.57 8.88
CA THR A 99 -14.96 5.81 7.45
C THR A 99 -14.01 4.76 6.87
N MET A 100 -12.92 4.45 7.57
CA MET A 100 -11.97 3.41 7.13
C MET A 100 -12.62 2.02 7.05
N ASN A 101 -13.48 1.68 8.01
CA ASN A 101 -14.16 0.39 8.05
C ASN A 101 -15.22 0.28 6.93
N ALA A 102 -15.95 1.35 6.68
CA ALA A 102 -16.91 1.42 5.56
C ALA A 102 -16.21 1.22 4.21
N HIS A 103 -15.07 1.90 3.97
CA HIS A 103 -14.31 1.73 2.73
C HIS A 103 -13.79 0.29 2.53
N VAL A 104 -13.42 -0.41 3.59
CA VAL A 104 -13.04 -1.83 3.51
C VAL A 104 -14.26 -2.69 3.19
N ALA A 105 -15.40 -2.43 3.82
CA ALA A 105 -16.64 -3.18 3.58
C ALA A 105 -17.16 -3.01 2.13
N GLU A 106 -17.01 -1.82 1.56
CA GLU A 106 -17.40 -1.48 0.20
C GLU A 106 -16.27 -1.71 -0.84
N GLY A 107 -15.14 -2.25 -0.42
CA GLY A 107 -13.97 -2.46 -1.25
C GLY A 107 -14.18 -3.49 -2.36
N ASN A 108 -13.27 -3.54 -3.32
CA ASN A 108 -13.30 -4.50 -4.41
C ASN A 108 -13.09 -5.95 -3.90
N PRO A 109 -13.53 -6.97 -4.66
CA PRO A 109 -13.25 -8.37 -4.31
C PRO A 109 -11.74 -8.68 -4.31
N PRO A 110 -11.19 -9.35 -3.29
CA PRO A 110 -9.76 -9.69 -3.19
C PRO A 110 -9.21 -10.51 -4.36
N LYS A 111 -10.07 -11.17 -5.11
CA LYS A 111 -9.75 -11.91 -6.34
C LYS A 111 -9.00 -11.05 -7.36
N GLU A 112 -9.27 -9.74 -7.43
CA GLU A 112 -8.55 -8.82 -8.33
C GLU A 112 -7.05 -8.77 -8.04
N ILE A 113 -6.66 -8.84 -6.75
CA ILE A 113 -5.25 -8.88 -6.34
C ILE A 113 -4.59 -10.16 -6.85
N ALA A 114 -5.25 -11.30 -6.69
CA ALA A 114 -4.74 -12.58 -7.19
C ALA A 114 -4.56 -12.57 -8.72
N VAL A 115 -5.52 -12.00 -9.45
CA VAL A 115 -5.42 -11.84 -10.91
C VAL A 115 -4.25 -10.91 -11.29
N ALA A 116 -4.03 -9.83 -10.54
CA ALA A 116 -2.91 -8.92 -10.78
C ALA A 116 -1.56 -9.63 -10.53
N ILE A 117 -1.44 -10.40 -9.45
CA ILE A 117 -0.23 -11.19 -9.15
C ILE A 117 0.02 -12.21 -10.27
N ALA A 118 -0.99 -12.93 -10.72
CA ALA A 118 -0.86 -13.89 -11.83
C ALA A 118 -0.37 -13.20 -13.12
N LYS A 119 -0.88 -12.00 -13.44
CA LYS A 119 -0.42 -11.21 -14.59
C LYS A 119 1.05 -10.77 -14.44
N ILE A 120 1.47 -10.38 -13.23
CA ILE A 120 2.86 -10.00 -12.93
C ILE A 120 3.78 -11.20 -13.18
N ILE A 121 3.44 -12.37 -12.65
CA ILE A 121 4.19 -13.61 -12.81
C ILE A 121 4.31 -13.98 -14.29
N LYS A 122 3.19 -13.96 -15.02
CA LYS A 122 3.16 -14.27 -16.46
C LYS A 122 4.00 -13.31 -17.30
N LYS A 123 4.03 -12.03 -16.95
CA LYS A 123 4.79 -11.01 -17.67
C LYS A 123 6.30 -11.16 -17.49
N GLY A 124 6.76 -11.66 -16.33
CA GLY A 124 8.17 -11.87 -15.99
C GLY A 124 9.00 -10.60 -15.76
N LYS A 125 8.69 -9.50 -16.43
CA LYS A 125 9.36 -8.19 -16.30
C LYS A 125 8.34 -7.11 -15.90
N PRO A 126 7.97 -7.02 -14.62
CA PRO A 126 6.97 -6.07 -14.16
C PRO A 126 7.51 -4.64 -14.10
N ALA A 127 6.59 -3.65 -14.14
CA ALA A 127 6.89 -2.30 -13.69
C ALA A 127 7.26 -2.32 -12.20
N VAL A 128 8.01 -1.32 -11.74
CA VAL A 128 8.45 -1.24 -10.34
C VAL A 128 7.26 -1.07 -9.41
N HIS A 129 6.36 -0.15 -9.75
CA HIS A 129 5.14 0.14 -9.00
C HIS A 129 3.90 -0.26 -9.80
N ILE A 130 3.08 -1.11 -9.21
CA ILE A 130 1.83 -1.59 -9.80
C ILE A 130 0.72 -1.30 -8.81
N GLN A 131 -0.31 -0.57 -9.24
CA GLN A 131 -1.45 -0.18 -8.42
C GLN A 131 -2.68 -0.97 -8.84
N VAL A 132 -3.41 -1.50 -7.86
CA VAL A 132 -4.64 -2.26 -8.07
C VAL A 132 -5.71 -1.75 -7.12
N GLY A 133 -6.92 -1.54 -7.62
CA GLY A 133 -8.03 -1.04 -6.82
C GLY A 133 -8.92 -0.06 -7.56
N PRO A 134 -9.88 0.57 -6.87
CA PRO A 134 -10.82 1.53 -7.42
C PRO A 134 -10.11 2.68 -8.16
N PHE A 135 -10.76 3.15 -9.22
CA PHE A 135 -10.19 4.21 -10.06
C PHE A 135 -9.83 5.47 -9.26
N MET A 136 -10.71 5.93 -8.39
CA MET A 136 -10.48 7.15 -7.58
C MET A 136 -9.27 7.04 -6.66
N GLN A 137 -9.04 5.87 -6.08
CA GLN A 137 -7.88 5.64 -5.22
C GLN A 137 -6.58 5.64 -6.01
N LYS A 138 -6.55 5.07 -7.21
CA LYS A 138 -5.39 5.17 -8.11
C LYS A 138 -5.18 6.59 -8.59
N PHE A 139 -6.25 7.31 -8.89
CA PHE A 139 -6.20 8.70 -9.32
C PHE A 139 -5.66 9.63 -8.22
N SER A 140 -5.92 9.34 -6.94
CA SER A 140 -5.37 10.11 -5.82
C SER A 140 -3.84 10.15 -5.79
N ILE A 141 -3.17 9.11 -6.31
CA ILE A 141 -1.70 9.09 -6.43
C ILE A 141 -1.23 10.14 -7.43
N ILE A 142 -1.94 10.27 -8.56
CA ILE A 142 -1.64 11.29 -9.58
C ILE A 142 -1.88 12.69 -8.99
N LEU A 143 -3.01 12.88 -8.32
CA LEU A 143 -3.32 14.15 -7.65
C LEU A 143 -2.26 14.52 -6.61
N LYS A 144 -1.77 13.56 -5.82
CA LYS A 144 -0.67 13.78 -4.87
C LYS A 144 0.60 14.30 -5.54
N GLY A 145 0.88 13.85 -6.77
CA GLY A 145 2.07 14.26 -7.52
C GLY A 145 1.97 15.64 -8.18
N ILE A 146 0.75 16.12 -8.50
CA ILE A 146 0.55 17.35 -9.26
C ILE A 146 -0.05 18.50 -8.46
N LEU A 147 -0.81 18.23 -7.40
CA LEU A 147 -1.44 19.27 -6.60
C LEU A 147 -0.48 19.85 -5.55
N PRO A 148 -0.56 21.16 -5.26
CA PRO A 148 0.08 21.74 -4.10
C PRO A 148 -0.32 20.98 -2.81
N ASN A 149 0.65 20.77 -1.92
CA ASN A 149 0.43 19.96 -0.71
C ASN A 149 -0.80 20.39 0.11
N ARG A 150 -1.02 21.68 0.29
CA ARG A 150 -2.18 22.21 1.05
C ARG A 150 -3.53 21.89 0.40
N ILE A 151 -3.58 21.80 -0.94
CA ILE A 151 -4.82 21.45 -1.65
C ILE A 151 -5.08 19.96 -1.47
N PHE A 152 -4.04 19.14 -1.66
CA PHE A 152 -4.14 17.69 -1.48
C PHE A 152 -4.50 17.32 -0.03
N GLU A 153 -3.92 18.01 0.96
CA GLU A 153 -4.24 17.86 2.38
C GLU A 153 -5.73 18.10 2.65
N LYS A 154 -6.30 19.20 2.14
CA LYS A 154 -7.74 19.48 2.26
C LYS A 154 -8.61 18.38 1.63
N LEU A 155 -8.21 17.84 0.49
CA LEU A 155 -8.94 16.73 -0.14
C LEU A 155 -8.93 15.48 0.75
N ILE A 156 -7.80 15.14 1.36
CA ILE A 156 -7.70 14.02 2.28
C ILE A 156 -8.50 14.27 3.56
N MET A 157 -8.42 15.46 4.14
CA MET A 157 -9.22 15.83 5.32
C MET A 157 -10.71 15.67 5.02
N ASN A 158 -11.20 16.26 3.94
CA ASN A 158 -12.61 16.13 3.53
C ASN A 158 -13.04 14.67 3.33
N TYR A 159 -12.15 13.84 2.75
CA TYR A 159 -12.43 12.42 2.52
C TYR A 159 -12.59 11.64 3.84
N TYR A 160 -11.86 12.04 4.89
CA TYR A 160 -11.94 11.44 6.23
C TYR A 160 -12.81 12.22 7.20
N LYS A 161 -13.54 13.25 6.72
CA LYS A 161 -14.45 14.09 7.53
C LYS A 161 -13.75 14.80 8.70
N LEU A 162 -12.55 15.33 8.45
CA LEU A 162 -11.74 16.08 9.41
C LEU A 162 -11.93 17.58 9.24
#